data_5bbcc8391878bd5eea99f176438705e6
#
_entry.id   5bbcc8391878bd5eea99f176438705e6
#
_cell.length_a   1.000
_cell.length_b   1.000
_cell.length_c   1.000
_cell.angle_alpha   90.00
_cell.angle_beta   90.00
_cell.angle_gamma   90.00
#
_symmetry.space_group_name_H-M   'P 1'
#
loop_
_entity.id
_entity.type
_entity.pdbx_description
1 polymer ?
#
loop_
_entity_poly.entity_id
_entity_poly.type
_entity_poly.pdbx_seq_one_letter_code
_entity_poly.pdbx_strand_id
1 'polypeptide(L)'
;GKAATVWGLMDGNGRSGLVLDPGQAFAVDLTNTLTEPTIIHWHGQIPPNAQDGGPEIPMATLQPGESRAYDFAARPGTHWMHAHIPAHEMLLLAAPLVVRRPEDVAADRQDVTLFLHDFSFKPPAEVLAQITGGASMAGMDHGQMAQGGMDHSGMDMGAMGQGDMMAMPGMDGMAMDLNDYNFDAYLANDRTLDDPEVVQVDKGSKVLVRVINAAAATVFWIDTGALTGRLVAVDGEPVQPLPGNRFGIAMGQRLDIELNVPAEGGAFPVLALRE
;
A
#
# COMPACT_ATOMS: atom_id res chain seq x y z
N GLY A 1 14.25 2.54 23.91
CA GLY A 1 14.04 2.35 22.48
C GLY A 1 15.04 3.18 21.68
N LYS A 2 15.21 2.87 20.40
CA LYS A 2 16.02 3.64 19.46
C LYS A 2 15.11 4.67 18.78
N ALA A 3 15.49 5.94 18.81
CA ALA A 3 14.75 6.98 18.09
C ALA A 3 14.96 6.86 16.58
N ALA A 4 13.91 7.14 15.81
CA ALA A 4 13.95 7.21 14.35
C ALA A 4 13.29 8.49 13.88
N THR A 5 13.73 9.01 12.74
CA THR A 5 13.04 10.08 12.03
C THR A 5 12.16 9.42 10.96
N VAL A 6 10.88 9.70 11.01
CA VAL A 6 9.89 9.29 10.01
C VAL A 6 9.14 10.52 9.52
N TRP A 7 8.56 10.40 8.34
CA TRP A 7 7.76 11.46 7.73
C TRP A 7 6.30 11.04 7.67
N GLY A 8 5.41 11.98 7.44
CA GLY A 8 3.99 11.66 7.34
C GLY A 8 3.23 12.73 6.58
N LEU A 9 2.07 12.34 6.07
CA LEU A 9 1.08 13.23 5.49
C LEU A 9 0.03 13.54 6.55
N MET A 10 -0.08 14.81 6.95
CA MET A 10 -0.94 15.26 8.03
C MET A 10 -1.92 16.32 7.52
N ASP A 11 -3.18 16.26 7.99
CA ASP A 11 -4.12 17.37 7.79
C ASP A 11 -3.77 18.58 8.65
N GLY A 12 -4.48 19.70 8.46
CA GLY A 12 -4.26 20.92 9.25
C GLY A 12 -4.48 20.79 10.77
N ASN A 13 -5.03 19.65 11.22
CA ASN A 13 -5.21 19.30 12.63
C ASN A 13 -4.18 18.31 13.15
N GLY A 14 -3.20 17.94 12.33
CA GLY A 14 -2.15 16.97 12.67
C GLY A 14 -2.60 15.51 12.66
N ARG A 15 -3.69 15.17 11.95
CA ARG A 15 -4.15 13.80 11.79
C ARG A 15 -3.62 13.22 10.48
N SER A 16 -3.19 11.97 10.51
CA SER A 16 -2.82 11.23 9.32
C SER A 16 -4.04 10.74 8.55
N GLY A 17 -3.98 10.86 7.23
CA GLY A 17 -4.99 10.35 6.32
C GLY A 17 -6.21 11.25 6.13
N LEU A 18 -7.01 10.89 5.13
CA LEU A 18 -8.24 11.60 4.76
C LEU A 18 -9.39 10.62 4.63
N VAL A 19 -10.57 11.05 5.10
CA VAL A 19 -11.83 10.36 4.87
C VAL A 19 -12.77 11.33 4.19
N LEU A 20 -13.23 10.98 2.98
CA LEU A 20 -14.16 11.78 2.19
C LEU A 20 -15.55 11.14 2.19
N ASP A 21 -16.56 11.99 2.26
CA ASP A 21 -17.95 11.58 2.14
C ASP A 21 -18.36 11.29 0.69
N PRO A 22 -19.44 10.55 0.47
CA PRO A 22 -19.92 10.25 -0.90
C PRO A 22 -20.16 11.54 -1.70
N GLY A 23 -19.55 11.60 -2.88
CA GLY A 23 -19.66 12.77 -3.79
C GLY A 23 -18.79 13.97 -3.39
N GLN A 24 -18.05 13.90 -2.31
CA GLN A 24 -17.07 14.93 -1.97
C GLN A 24 -15.89 14.90 -2.93
N ALA A 25 -15.55 16.05 -3.51
CA ALA A 25 -14.35 16.18 -4.33
C ALA A 25 -13.09 16.05 -3.48
N PHE A 26 -12.02 15.52 -4.08
CA PHE A 26 -10.68 15.63 -3.51
C PHE A 26 -10.16 17.04 -3.79
N ALA A 27 -10.30 17.93 -2.82
CA ALA A 27 -9.86 19.32 -2.88
C ALA A 27 -8.84 19.55 -1.74
N VAL A 28 -7.56 19.57 -2.09
CA VAL A 28 -6.44 19.59 -1.13
C VAL A 28 -5.38 20.59 -1.56
N ASP A 29 -4.95 21.41 -0.62
CA ASP A 29 -3.72 22.20 -0.72
C ASP A 29 -2.60 21.46 0.01
N LEU A 30 -1.69 20.87 -0.74
CA LEU A 30 -0.52 20.15 -0.22
C LEU A 30 0.67 21.12 -0.08
N THR A 31 1.21 21.22 1.12
CA THR A 31 2.43 22.00 1.40
C THR A 31 3.58 21.08 1.75
N ASN A 32 4.72 21.21 1.06
CA ASN A 32 5.94 20.50 1.41
C ASN A 32 6.66 21.22 2.58
N THR A 33 6.59 20.65 3.76
CA THR A 33 7.31 21.15 4.96
C THR A 33 8.64 20.43 5.20
N LEU A 34 9.03 19.50 4.31
CA LEU A 34 10.33 18.83 4.37
C LEU A 34 11.45 19.79 3.93
N THR A 35 12.69 19.38 4.18
CA THR A 35 13.90 20.12 3.75
C THR A 35 14.35 19.77 2.34
N GLU A 36 13.69 18.85 1.67
CA GLU A 36 14.01 18.38 0.33
C GLU A 36 12.75 18.28 -0.57
N PRO A 37 12.93 18.29 -1.89
CA PRO A 37 11.82 18.19 -2.82
C PRO A 37 11.11 16.85 -2.71
N THR A 38 9.78 16.85 -2.82
CA THR A 38 8.97 15.63 -2.80
C THR A 38 7.85 15.68 -3.83
N ILE A 39 7.19 14.55 -4.06
CA ILE A 39 5.98 14.45 -4.87
C ILE A 39 5.09 13.38 -4.25
N ILE A 40 3.79 13.63 -4.18
CA ILE A 40 2.81 12.72 -3.60
C ILE A 40 1.88 12.20 -4.70
N HIS A 41 1.75 10.89 -4.76
CA HIS A 41 0.82 10.18 -5.62
C HIS A 41 -0.44 9.79 -4.84
N TRP A 42 -1.59 9.87 -5.53
CA TRP A 42 -2.91 9.53 -4.99
C TRP A 42 -3.28 8.12 -5.43
N HIS A 43 -2.67 7.13 -4.80
CA HIS A 43 -2.72 5.73 -5.22
C HIS A 43 -4.15 5.17 -5.22
N GLY A 44 -4.56 4.70 -6.40
CA GLY A 44 -5.92 4.17 -6.64
C GLY A 44 -6.93 5.22 -7.10
N GLN A 45 -6.58 6.53 -7.09
CA GLN A 45 -7.37 7.57 -7.72
C GLN A 45 -7.06 7.66 -9.22
N ILE A 46 -7.92 8.34 -9.98
CA ILE A 46 -7.73 8.58 -11.42
C ILE A 46 -7.91 10.09 -11.67
N PRO A 47 -7.00 10.93 -11.19
CA PRO A 47 -7.05 12.36 -11.42
C PRO A 47 -6.67 12.69 -12.88
N PRO A 48 -6.87 13.96 -13.33
CA PRO A 48 -6.19 14.45 -14.50
C PRO A 48 -4.68 14.22 -14.38
N ASN A 49 -4.01 13.84 -15.48
CA ASN A 49 -2.59 13.49 -15.49
C ASN A 49 -1.69 14.56 -14.84
N ALA A 50 -2.04 15.85 -15.00
CA ALA A 50 -1.35 16.98 -14.37
C ALA A 50 -1.50 17.05 -12.83
N GLN A 51 -2.27 16.16 -12.21
CA GLN A 51 -2.52 16.11 -10.77
C GLN A 51 -2.21 14.72 -10.17
N ASP A 52 -1.69 13.78 -10.96
CA ASP A 52 -1.51 12.39 -10.53
C ASP A 52 -0.38 12.19 -9.51
N GLY A 53 0.61 13.08 -9.51
CA GLY A 53 1.74 12.96 -8.59
C GLY A 53 2.82 11.97 -9.05
N GLY A 54 2.77 11.52 -10.30
CA GLY A 54 3.87 10.75 -10.89
C GLY A 54 5.09 11.64 -11.16
N PRO A 55 6.32 11.25 -10.78
CA PRO A 55 7.51 12.02 -11.09
C PRO A 55 7.74 12.04 -12.61
N GLU A 56 8.18 13.19 -13.12
CA GLU A 56 8.60 13.41 -14.53
C GLU A 56 7.48 13.42 -15.59
N ILE A 57 6.26 12.96 -15.31
CA ILE A 57 5.16 12.99 -16.28
C ILE A 57 3.85 13.43 -15.59
N PRO A 58 3.40 14.63 -15.81
CA PRO A 58 4.00 15.90 -16.25
C PRO A 58 4.40 16.81 -15.06
N MET A 59 4.49 16.27 -13.83
CA MET A 59 4.58 17.07 -12.61
C MET A 59 6.02 17.20 -12.12
N ALA A 60 6.46 18.46 -11.92
CA ALA A 60 7.66 18.74 -11.16
C ALA A 60 7.45 18.39 -9.67
N THR A 61 8.53 18.00 -9.00
CA THR A 61 8.54 17.85 -7.54
C THR A 61 8.16 19.17 -6.86
N LEU A 62 7.52 19.04 -5.70
CA LEU A 62 7.15 20.16 -4.84
C LEU A 62 8.38 20.56 -3.99
N GLN A 63 8.88 21.78 -4.17
CA GLN A 63 10.07 22.25 -3.45
C GLN A 63 9.78 22.49 -1.95
N PRO A 64 10.81 22.54 -1.09
CA PRO A 64 10.62 22.90 0.32
C PRO A 64 9.88 24.24 0.47
N GLY A 65 8.81 24.26 1.26
CA GLY A 65 7.94 25.42 1.48
C GLY A 65 6.96 25.73 0.36
N GLU A 66 7.01 24.99 -0.76
CA GLU A 66 6.03 25.14 -1.85
C GLU A 66 4.70 24.50 -1.49
N SER A 67 3.60 25.10 -2.00
CA SER A 67 2.25 24.53 -1.90
C SER A 67 1.67 24.31 -3.29
N ARG A 68 0.85 23.26 -3.42
CA ARG A 68 0.16 22.93 -4.66
C ARG A 68 -1.27 22.50 -4.38
N ALA A 69 -2.22 23.09 -5.12
CA ALA A 69 -3.62 22.73 -5.06
C ALA A 69 -3.90 21.52 -5.96
N TYR A 70 -4.75 20.64 -5.45
CA TYR A 70 -5.31 19.50 -6.17
C TYR A 70 -6.83 19.54 -6.06
N ASP A 71 -7.51 19.37 -7.18
CA ASP A 71 -8.98 19.38 -7.24
C ASP A 71 -9.44 18.42 -8.34
N PHE A 72 -10.03 17.30 -7.93
CA PHE A 72 -10.57 16.29 -8.85
C PHE A 72 -11.70 15.47 -8.19
N ALA A 73 -12.49 14.80 -9.02
CA ALA A 73 -13.53 13.90 -8.54
C ALA A 73 -12.90 12.67 -7.85
N ALA A 74 -13.17 12.50 -6.56
CA ALA A 74 -12.63 11.37 -5.81
C ALA A 74 -13.32 10.06 -6.21
N ARG A 75 -12.52 9.00 -6.48
CA ARG A 75 -13.00 7.65 -6.74
C ARG A 75 -13.30 6.95 -5.42
N PRO A 76 -14.53 6.39 -5.23
CA PRO A 76 -14.89 5.71 -3.98
C PRO A 76 -14.05 4.46 -3.72
N GLY A 77 -13.84 4.14 -2.45
CA GLY A 77 -13.14 2.93 -1.99
C GLY A 77 -12.00 3.23 -1.02
N THR A 78 -11.24 2.19 -0.72
CA THR A 78 -10.04 2.27 0.11
C THR A 78 -8.82 2.50 -0.77
N HIS A 79 -8.15 3.62 -0.55
CA HIS A 79 -7.00 4.12 -1.28
C HIS A 79 -5.94 4.63 -0.30
N TRP A 80 -4.85 5.17 -0.81
CA TRP A 80 -3.81 5.79 0.01
C TRP A 80 -3.03 6.84 -0.76
N MET A 81 -2.27 7.61 -0.06
CA MET A 81 -1.43 8.68 -0.59
C MET A 81 0.00 8.39 -0.17
N HIS A 82 0.96 8.50 -1.06
CA HIS A 82 2.36 8.26 -0.72
C HIS A 82 3.32 9.09 -1.57
N ALA A 83 4.52 9.27 -1.06
CA ALA A 83 5.60 9.80 -1.87
C ALA A 83 5.90 8.83 -3.02
N HIS A 84 6.14 9.37 -4.21
CA HIS A 84 6.60 8.57 -5.35
C HIS A 84 8.11 8.70 -5.56
N ILE A 85 8.85 8.71 -4.45
CA ILE A 85 10.31 8.72 -4.36
C ILE A 85 10.70 7.60 -3.38
N PRO A 86 11.42 6.55 -3.82
CA PRO A 86 11.66 5.35 -2.99
C PRO A 86 12.24 5.65 -1.60
N ALA A 87 13.17 6.60 -1.50
CA ALA A 87 13.73 6.99 -0.22
C ALA A 87 12.69 7.60 0.74
N HIS A 88 11.71 8.31 0.22
CA HIS A 88 10.64 8.93 1.00
C HIS A 88 9.57 7.92 1.43
N GLU A 89 9.28 6.93 0.59
CA GLU A 89 8.42 5.80 0.95
C GLU A 89 9.01 5.03 2.14
N MET A 90 10.31 4.73 2.10
CA MET A 90 11.02 4.07 3.19
C MET A 90 11.09 4.90 4.48
N LEU A 91 10.85 6.21 4.41
CA LEU A 91 10.69 7.11 5.56
C LEU A 91 9.24 7.28 5.99
N LEU A 92 8.34 6.44 5.49
CA LEU A 92 6.90 6.37 5.82
C LEU A 92 6.09 7.60 5.38
N LEU A 93 6.53 8.32 4.33
CA LEU A 93 5.78 9.47 3.80
C LEU A 93 4.55 8.99 3.04
N ALA A 94 3.56 8.55 3.79
CA ALA A 94 2.30 8.01 3.28
C ALA A 94 1.16 8.25 4.26
N ALA A 95 -0.10 8.11 3.80
CA ALA A 95 -1.28 8.15 4.65
C ALA A 95 -2.48 7.48 3.96
N PRO A 96 -3.47 6.94 4.72
CA PRO A 96 -4.70 6.41 4.17
C PRO A 96 -5.55 7.48 3.47
N LEU A 97 -6.26 7.07 2.41
CA LEU A 97 -7.32 7.84 1.76
C LEU A 97 -8.55 6.94 1.62
N VAL A 98 -9.58 7.21 2.38
CA VAL A 98 -10.85 6.50 2.31
C VAL A 98 -11.91 7.42 1.70
N VAL A 99 -12.48 7.01 0.56
CA VAL A 99 -13.60 7.71 -0.05
C VAL A 99 -14.83 6.83 0.11
N ARG A 100 -15.72 7.21 1.03
CA ARG A 100 -16.89 6.42 1.39
C ARG A 100 -17.91 6.35 0.26
N ARG A 101 -18.52 5.18 0.09
CA ARG A 101 -19.71 5.02 -0.75
C ARG A 101 -20.98 5.36 0.03
N PRO A 102 -22.10 5.68 -0.63
CA PRO A 102 -23.38 5.85 0.04
C PRO A 102 -23.77 4.65 0.93
N GLU A 103 -23.50 3.43 0.46
CA GLU A 103 -23.74 2.20 1.21
C GLU A 103 -22.83 2.06 2.45
N ASP A 104 -21.61 2.59 2.42
CA ASP A 104 -20.72 2.60 3.59
C ASP A 104 -21.28 3.48 4.70
N VAL A 105 -21.82 4.64 4.33
CA VAL A 105 -22.45 5.58 5.29
C VAL A 105 -23.75 5.01 5.85
N ALA A 106 -24.54 4.32 5.02
CA ALA A 106 -25.79 3.72 5.42
C ALA A 106 -25.64 2.41 6.23
N ALA A 107 -24.46 1.79 6.18
CA ALA A 107 -24.21 0.53 6.85
C ALA A 107 -24.07 0.72 8.36
N ASP A 108 -24.77 -0.13 9.14
CA ASP A 108 -24.60 -0.22 10.59
C ASP A 108 -23.36 -1.07 10.92
N ARG A 109 -22.19 -0.44 10.76
CA ARG A 109 -20.90 -1.07 11.03
C ARG A 109 -19.84 -0.02 11.37
N GLN A 110 -18.80 -0.44 12.08
CA GLN A 110 -17.62 0.37 12.35
C GLN A 110 -16.56 0.16 11.27
N ASP A 111 -15.94 1.24 10.81
CA ASP A 111 -14.79 1.18 9.90
C ASP A 111 -13.49 1.27 10.72
N VAL A 112 -12.55 0.38 10.46
CA VAL A 112 -11.22 0.34 11.07
C VAL A 112 -10.18 0.29 9.96
N THR A 113 -9.28 1.26 9.92
CA THR A 113 -8.17 1.24 8.96
C THR A 113 -6.97 0.53 9.57
N LEU A 114 -6.39 -0.40 8.82
CA LEU A 114 -5.14 -1.08 9.12
C LEU A 114 -4.12 -0.69 8.06
N PHE A 115 -3.21 0.21 8.42
CA PHE A 115 -2.20 0.78 7.53
C PHE A 115 -0.84 0.16 7.84
N LEU A 116 -0.28 -0.60 6.89
CA LEU A 116 0.90 -1.43 7.11
C LEU A 116 2.14 -0.82 6.48
N HIS A 117 3.25 -0.88 7.20
CA HIS A 117 4.57 -0.49 6.72
C HIS A 117 5.64 -1.50 7.11
N ASP A 118 6.72 -1.52 6.35
CA ASP A 118 8.02 -2.01 6.78
C ASP A 118 8.93 -0.82 7.15
N PHE A 119 9.86 -1.04 8.06
CA PHE A 119 10.71 0.03 8.59
C PHE A 119 12.14 -0.45 8.82
N SER A 120 13.12 0.37 8.47
CA SER A 120 14.52 0.14 8.81
C SER A 120 15.15 1.35 9.50
N PHE A 121 16.06 1.08 10.44
CA PHE A 121 16.93 2.10 11.03
C PHE A 121 18.12 2.47 10.15
N LYS A 122 18.34 1.73 9.05
CA LYS A 122 19.37 2.05 8.08
C LYS A 122 18.91 3.20 7.17
N PRO A 123 19.83 3.97 6.63
CA PRO A 123 19.50 4.97 5.61
C PRO A 123 18.79 4.32 4.41
N PRO A 124 17.77 4.97 3.83
CA PRO A 124 17.05 4.44 2.66
C PRO A 124 17.94 4.00 1.49
N ALA A 125 19.02 4.75 1.22
CA ALA A 125 19.96 4.40 0.16
C ALA A 125 20.68 3.06 0.41
N GLU A 126 20.97 2.72 1.67
CA GLU A 126 21.59 1.45 2.04
C GLU A 126 20.60 0.30 1.90
N VAL A 127 19.35 0.49 2.34
CA VAL A 127 18.27 -0.49 2.20
C VAL A 127 18.03 -0.77 0.72
N LEU A 128 17.87 0.28 -0.09
CA LEU A 128 17.63 0.16 -1.52
C LEU A 128 18.77 -0.59 -2.23
N ALA A 129 20.02 -0.28 -1.90
CA ALA A 129 21.19 -0.96 -2.47
C ALA A 129 21.20 -2.47 -2.12
N GLN A 130 20.71 -2.85 -0.93
CA GLN A 130 20.60 -4.26 -0.54
C GLN A 130 19.47 -4.97 -1.29
N ILE A 131 18.29 -4.35 -1.39
CA ILE A 131 17.14 -4.90 -2.13
C ILE A 131 17.49 -5.09 -3.62
N THR A 132 18.18 -4.14 -4.23
CA THR A 132 18.55 -4.20 -5.66
C THR A 132 19.82 -5.03 -5.93
N GLY A 133 20.32 -5.77 -4.94
CA GLY A 133 21.51 -6.60 -5.08
C GLY A 133 22.81 -5.82 -5.31
N GLY A 134 22.85 -4.56 -4.85
CA GLY A 134 24.00 -3.67 -5.04
C GLY A 134 24.18 -3.16 -6.47
N ALA A 135 23.24 -3.42 -7.36
CA ALA A 135 23.21 -2.78 -8.68
C ALA A 135 23.04 -1.27 -8.49
N SER A 136 24.09 -0.52 -8.71
CA SER A 136 24.08 0.95 -8.62
C SER A 136 23.00 1.50 -9.54
N MET A 137 22.00 2.17 -8.98
CA MET A 137 21.01 2.96 -9.74
C MET A 137 21.66 4.16 -10.49
N ALA A 138 22.96 4.36 -10.35
CA ALA A 138 23.74 5.37 -11.07
C ALA A 138 23.82 5.16 -12.60
N GLY A 139 23.18 4.09 -13.14
CA GLY A 139 23.17 3.75 -14.57
C GLY A 139 21.77 3.71 -15.21
N MET A 140 20.70 3.94 -14.48
CA MET A 140 19.38 4.08 -15.09
C MET A 140 19.14 5.55 -15.53
N ASP A 141 19.87 5.93 -16.58
CA ASP A 141 19.51 7.08 -17.40
C ASP A 141 18.23 6.71 -18.19
N HIS A 142 17.07 7.17 -17.73
CA HIS A 142 15.76 6.97 -18.36
C HIS A 142 15.66 7.62 -19.77
N GLY A 143 16.76 8.17 -20.30
CA GLY A 143 16.84 8.85 -21.58
C GLY A 143 17.06 7.95 -22.81
N GLN A 144 17.26 6.64 -22.69
CA GLN A 144 17.67 5.76 -23.83
C GLN A 144 16.77 4.54 -24.10
N MET A 145 15.50 4.55 -23.71
CA MET A 145 14.55 3.53 -24.18
C MET A 145 13.72 3.97 -25.43
N ALA A 146 14.21 4.89 -26.19
CA ALA A 146 13.64 5.21 -27.50
C ALA A 146 14.68 4.96 -28.60
N GLN A 147 14.67 3.75 -29.16
CA GLN A 147 15.16 3.26 -30.45
C GLN A 147 16.06 2.03 -30.34
N GLY A 148 15.44 0.92 -30.07
CA GLY A 148 15.97 -0.42 -30.37
C GLY A 148 14.81 -1.24 -30.93
N GLY A 149 14.52 -1.11 -32.23
CA GLY A 149 13.59 -1.99 -32.93
C GLY A 149 14.14 -3.41 -32.85
N MET A 150 13.45 -4.29 -32.11
CA MET A 150 13.70 -5.72 -32.20
C MET A 150 13.21 -6.23 -33.54
N ASP A 151 14.15 -6.63 -34.38
CA ASP A 151 13.88 -7.33 -35.63
C ASP A 151 13.34 -8.74 -35.29
N HIS A 152 12.04 -8.95 -35.50
CA HIS A 152 11.35 -10.23 -35.30
C HIS A 152 11.36 -11.14 -36.53
N SER A 153 12.26 -10.93 -37.49
CA SER A 153 12.39 -11.79 -38.67
C SER A 153 13.24 -13.03 -38.36
N GLY A 154 12.67 -14.08 -37.75
CA GLY A 154 13.37 -15.34 -37.59
C GLY A 154 12.88 -16.31 -36.54
N MET A 155 11.71 -16.16 -35.97
CA MET A 155 11.13 -17.21 -35.11
C MET A 155 9.96 -17.90 -35.81
N ASP A 156 10.26 -19.12 -36.29
CA ASP A 156 9.31 -20.09 -36.81
C ASP A 156 8.36 -20.54 -35.68
N MET A 157 7.09 -20.16 -35.76
CA MET A 157 6.02 -20.49 -34.79
C MET A 157 5.31 -21.81 -35.12
N GLY A 158 6.10 -22.80 -35.57
CA GLY A 158 5.58 -24.13 -35.86
C GLY A 158 6.22 -25.20 -34.99
N ALA A 159 5.48 -25.70 -34.03
CA ALA A 159 5.71 -26.86 -33.17
C ALA A 159 6.16 -26.56 -31.73
N MET A 160 5.20 -26.17 -30.85
CA MET A 160 5.28 -26.55 -29.44
C MET A 160 3.98 -27.25 -29.04
N GLY A 161 4.05 -28.57 -28.99
CA GLY A 161 3.04 -29.44 -28.42
C GLY A 161 2.94 -29.25 -26.92
N GLN A 162 1.71 -29.38 -26.42
CA GLN A 162 1.40 -29.47 -24.99
C GLN A 162 2.18 -30.65 -24.36
N GLY A 163 2.98 -30.34 -23.35
CA GLY A 163 3.58 -31.32 -22.44
C GLY A 163 5.10 -31.30 -22.53
N ASP A 164 5.69 -30.49 -21.66
CA ASP A 164 6.94 -30.77 -20.93
C ASP A 164 7.36 -29.47 -20.20
N MET A 165 6.76 -29.20 -19.04
CA MET A 165 7.44 -28.42 -18.04
C MET A 165 8.60 -29.28 -17.53
N MET A 166 9.78 -29.06 -18.07
CA MET A 166 11.01 -29.64 -17.52
C MET A 166 11.15 -29.21 -16.07
N ALA A 167 10.87 -30.15 -15.15
CA ALA A 167 11.27 -30.06 -13.77
C ALA A 167 12.80 -29.91 -13.74
N MET A 168 13.30 -28.76 -13.33
CA MET A 168 14.72 -28.62 -13.03
C MET A 168 15.05 -29.49 -11.81
N PRO A 169 15.97 -30.47 -11.90
CA PRO A 169 16.36 -31.29 -10.76
C PRO A 169 17.07 -30.40 -9.73
N GLY A 170 16.47 -30.22 -8.54
CA GLY A 170 17.09 -29.53 -7.42
C GLY A 170 16.28 -28.40 -6.78
N MET A 171 15.04 -28.12 -7.24
CA MET A 171 14.16 -27.09 -6.65
C MET A 171 12.99 -27.64 -5.82
N ASP A 172 13.01 -28.92 -5.46
CA ASP A 172 12.04 -29.47 -4.52
C ASP A 172 12.36 -28.96 -3.11
N GLY A 173 11.62 -27.97 -2.63
CA GLY A 173 11.58 -27.58 -1.22
C GLY A 173 12.07 -26.19 -0.85
N MET A 174 12.44 -25.33 -1.78
CA MET A 174 12.59 -23.91 -1.46
C MET A 174 11.22 -23.24 -1.55
N ALA A 175 10.59 -22.98 -0.40
CA ALA A 175 9.53 -21.98 -0.33
C ALA A 175 10.07 -20.70 -0.97
N MET A 176 9.39 -20.18 -2.01
CA MET A 176 9.77 -18.88 -2.57
C MET A 176 9.56 -17.84 -1.46
N ASP A 177 10.65 -17.28 -0.95
CA ASP A 177 10.60 -16.08 -0.11
C ASP A 177 10.21 -14.91 -1.02
N LEU A 178 9.02 -14.37 -0.81
CA LEU A 178 8.51 -13.23 -1.55
C LEU A 178 9.03 -11.89 -1.00
N ASN A 179 9.79 -11.94 0.08
CA ASN A 179 10.34 -10.77 0.76
C ASN A 179 11.86 -10.77 0.69
N ASP A 180 12.42 -10.02 -0.23
CA ASP A 180 13.86 -9.97 -0.52
C ASP A 180 14.70 -9.28 0.58
N TYR A 181 14.07 -8.65 1.58
CA TYR A 181 14.75 -7.87 2.61
C TYR A 181 14.12 -8.06 3.99
N ASN A 182 14.96 -8.21 5.02
CA ASN A 182 14.52 -8.26 6.41
C ASN A 182 14.58 -6.86 7.02
N PHE A 183 13.44 -6.24 7.21
CA PHE A 183 13.33 -4.95 7.86
C PHE A 183 13.49 -5.04 9.38
N ASP A 184 13.86 -3.93 10.02
CA ASP A 184 14.04 -3.88 11.48
C ASP A 184 12.71 -3.93 12.24
N ALA A 185 11.61 -3.50 11.61
CA ALA A 185 10.26 -3.59 12.16
C ALA A 185 9.20 -3.65 11.06
N TYR A 186 8.04 -4.21 11.42
CA TYR A 186 6.81 -4.16 10.63
C TYR A 186 5.75 -3.47 11.47
N LEU A 187 5.11 -2.46 10.89
CA LEU A 187 4.23 -1.57 11.61
C LEU A 187 2.79 -1.72 11.13
N ALA A 188 1.86 -1.64 12.07
CA ALA A 188 0.44 -1.51 11.84
C ALA A 188 -0.04 -0.22 12.53
N ASN A 189 -0.48 0.78 11.76
CA ASN A 189 -0.83 2.11 12.25
C ASN A 189 0.30 2.73 13.10
N ASP A 190 1.52 2.71 12.55
CA ASP A 190 2.76 3.22 13.18
C ASP A 190 3.17 2.53 14.49
N ARG A 191 2.57 1.36 14.81
CA ARG A 191 2.85 0.57 16.00
C ARG A 191 3.43 -0.80 15.68
N THR A 192 4.25 -1.32 16.58
CA THR A 192 4.79 -2.68 16.50
C THR A 192 3.90 -3.68 17.24
N LEU A 193 4.19 -4.96 17.06
CA LEU A 193 3.48 -6.04 17.77
C LEU A 193 3.62 -5.96 19.31
N ASP A 194 4.69 -5.34 19.82
CA ASP A 194 4.91 -5.16 21.26
C ASP A 194 4.00 -4.06 21.88
N ASP A 195 3.46 -3.17 21.05
CA ASP A 195 2.53 -2.10 21.45
C ASP A 195 1.40 -1.96 20.41
N PRO A 196 0.56 -2.99 20.23
CA PRO A 196 -0.46 -2.99 19.19
C PRO A 196 -1.57 -1.96 19.48
N GLU A 197 -2.16 -1.45 18.42
CA GLU A 197 -3.38 -0.65 18.55
C GLU A 197 -4.54 -1.53 19.04
N VAL A 198 -5.33 -0.99 19.97
CA VAL A 198 -6.55 -1.63 20.47
C VAL A 198 -7.76 -0.79 20.10
N VAL A 199 -8.55 -1.28 19.16
CA VAL A 199 -9.79 -0.64 18.74
C VAL A 199 -10.97 -1.22 19.50
N GLN A 200 -11.75 -0.34 20.16
CA GLN A 200 -12.98 -0.76 20.86
C GLN A 200 -14.13 -0.84 19.85
N VAL A 201 -14.80 -1.98 19.83
CA VAL A 201 -15.96 -2.23 18.98
C VAL A 201 -17.11 -2.80 19.78
N ASP A 202 -18.35 -2.57 19.31
CA ASP A 202 -19.53 -3.08 19.99
C ASP A 202 -19.68 -4.60 19.82
N LYS A 203 -20.18 -5.25 20.89
CA LYS A 203 -20.49 -6.68 20.85
C LYS A 203 -21.59 -6.96 19.85
N GLY A 204 -21.42 -8.02 19.05
CA GLY A 204 -22.39 -8.39 18.02
C GLY A 204 -22.41 -7.47 16.81
N SER A 205 -21.53 -6.45 16.76
CA SER A 205 -21.47 -5.52 15.64
C SER A 205 -20.76 -6.09 14.42
N LYS A 206 -20.88 -5.38 13.32
CA LYS A 206 -20.07 -5.57 12.13
C LYS A 206 -18.91 -4.57 12.12
N VAL A 207 -17.76 -5.02 11.69
CA VAL A 207 -16.57 -4.18 11.49
C VAL A 207 -16.07 -4.34 10.07
N LEU A 208 -15.81 -3.25 9.38
CA LEU A 208 -15.08 -3.25 8.12
C LEU A 208 -13.62 -2.89 8.39
N VAL A 209 -12.73 -3.85 8.22
CA VAL A 209 -11.29 -3.62 8.29
C VAL A 209 -10.79 -3.25 6.90
N ARG A 210 -10.35 -2.01 6.75
CA ARG A 210 -9.75 -1.48 5.52
C ARG A 210 -8.24 -1.61 5.62
N VAL A 211 -7.71 -2.65 4.99
CA VAL A 211 -6.27 -2.93 5.01
C VAL A 211 -5.59 -2.27 3.83
N ILE A 212 -4.51 -1.57 4.09
CA ILE A 212 -3.67 -0.93 3.09
C ILE A 212 -2.24 -1.40 3.31
N ASN A 213 -1.64 -2.06 2.33
CA ASN A 213 -0.23 -2.41 2.39
C ASN A 213 0.62 -1.30 1.76
N ALA A 214 1.12 -0.39 2.60
CA ALA A 214 2.01 0.71 2.22
C ALA A 214 3.49 0.36 2.47
N ALA A 215 3.82 -0.91 2.70
CA ALA A 215 5.20 -1.36 2.80
C ALA A 215 5.95 -1.18 1.48
N ALA A 216 7.22 -0.79 1.57
CA ALA A 216 8.06 -0.55 0.40
C ALA A 216 8.47 -1.87 -0.31
N ALA A 217 8.62 -2.97 0.45
CA ALA A 217 9.11 -4.24 -0.10
C ALA A 217 8.61 -5.48 0.66
N THR A 218 7.43 -5.43 1.30
CA THR A 218 6.93 -6.55 2.09
C THR A 218 5.53 -6.99 1.67
N VAL A 219 5.37 -8.28 1.40
CA VAL A 219 4.08 -8.95 1.24
C VAL A 219 3.61 -9.47 2.59
N PHE A 220 2.32 -9.33 2.89
CA PHE A 220 1.72 -9.81 4.13
C PHE A 220 0.57 -10.79 3.90
N TRP A 221 0.32 -11.58 4.93
CA TRP A 221 -0.93 -12.30 5.14
C TRP A 221 -1.70 -11.64 6.27
N ILE A 222 -2.92 -11.22 6.00
CA ILE A 222 -3.83 -10.71 7.02
C ILE A 222 -4.57 -11.90 7.62
N ASP A 223 -4.29 -12.17 8.90
CA ASP A 223 -4.89 -13.26 9.65
C ASP A 223 -5.89 -12.69 10.67
N THR A 224 -7.15 -13.05 10.52
CA THR A 224 -8.26 -12.61 11.39
C THR A 224 -8.50 -13.57 12.58
N GLY A 225 -7.59 -14.52 12.77
CA GLY A 225 -7.60 -15.46 13.89
C GLY A 225 -8.89 -16.29 13.96
N ALA A 226 -9.59 -16.17 15.06
CA ALA A 226 -10.84 -16.90 15.29
C ALA A 226 -12.05 -16.33 14.54
N LEU A 227 -11.95 -15.13 13.97
CA LEU A 227 -13.04 -14.52 13.20
C LEU A 227 -12.98 -14.95 11.75
N THR A 228 -14.11 -15.45 11.23
CA THR A 228 -14.24 -15.65 9.79
C THR A 228 -14.56 -14.30 9.14
N GLY A 229 -13.61 -13.81 8.33
CA GLY A 229 -13.77 -12.60 7.55
C GLY A 229 -14.48 -12.84 6.22
N ARG A 230 -14.95 -11.77 5.61
CA ARG A 230 -15.43 -11.74 4.24
C ARG A 230 -14.69 -10.64 3.49
N LEU A 231 -13.84 -11.01 2.54
CA LEU A 231 -13.22 -10.04 1.62
C LEU A 231 -14.32 -9.50 0.71
N VAL A 232 -14.59 -8.20 0.77
CA VAL A 232 -15.70 -7.54 0.06
C VAL A 232 -15.25 -6.53 -0.98
N ALA A 233 -14.00 -6.05 -0.90
CA ALA A 233 -13.40 -5.21 -1.94
C ALA A 233 -11.87 -5.43 -2.03
N VAL A 234 -11.34 -5.24 -3.22
CA VAL A 234 -9.90 -5.26 -3.53
C VAL A 234 -9.56 -4.01 -4.32
N ASP A 235 -8.50 -3.32 -3.94
CA ASP A 235 -8.03 -2.09 -4.62
C ASP A 235 -9.10 -1.01 -4.80
N GLY A 236 -9.98 -0.91 -3.81
CA GLY A 236 -11.09 0.03 -3.79
C GLY A 236 -12.32 -0.43 -4.57
N GLU A 237 -12.30 -1.58 -5.27
CA GLU A 237 -13.43 -2.09 -6.05
C GLU A 237 -14.14 -3.26 -5.34
N PRO A 238 -15.49 -3.26 -5.30
CA PRO A 238 -16.23 -4.37 -4.76
C PRO A 238 -15.97 -5.67 -5.53
N VAL A 239 -15.86 -6.77 -4.78
CA VAL A 239 -15.73 -8.12 -5.33
C VAL A 239 -16.85 -9.03 -4.84
N GLN A 240 -17.04 -10.19 -5.48
CA GLN A 240 -17.87 -11.25 -4.93
C GLN A 240 -17.30 -11.63 -3.55
N PRO A 241 -18.11 -11.54 -2.46
CA PRO A 241 -17.62 -11.78 -1.12
C PRO A 241 -16.97 -13.16 -0.96
N LEU A 242 -15.70 -13.17 -0.59
CA LEU A 242 -14.91 -14.38 -0.38
C LEU A 242 -14.72 -14.61 1.13
N PRO A 243 -15.31 -15.67 1.72
CA PRO A 243 -15.08 -15.98 3.13
C PRO A 243 -13.69 -16.57 3.36
N GLY A 244 -13.11 -16.25 4.51
CA GLY A 244 -11.80 -16.76 4.91
C GLY A 244 -11.36 -16.15 6.24
N ASN A 245 -10.22 -16.60 6.73
CA ASN A 245 -9.55 -16.01 7.88
C ASN A 245 -8.09 -15.63 7.58
N ARG A 246 -7.66 -15.86 6.34
CA ARG A 246 -6.32 -15.48 5.87
C ARG A 246 -6.40 -14.91 4.46
N PHE A 247 -5.84 -13.72 4.25
CA PHE A 247 -5.90 -12.98 2.99
C PHE A 247 -4.52 -12.43 2.66
N GLY A 248 -3.94 -12.83 1.51
CA GLY A 248 -2.67 -12.29 1.03
C GLY A 248 -2.84 -10.86 0.50
N ILE A 249 -1.86 -10.00 0.77
CA ILE A 249 -1.85 -8.62 0.32
C ILE A 249 -0.44 -8.21 -0.14
N ALA A 250 -0.29 -7.90 -1.41
CA ALA A 250 0.96 -7.40 -1.98
C ALA A 250 1.15 -5.90 -1.68
N MET A 251 2.37 -5.39 -1.92
CA MET A 251 2.66 -3.96 -1.80
C MET A 251 1.70 -3.14 -2.67
N GLY A 252 1.24 -2.02 -2.14
CA GLY A 252 0.30 -1.11 -2.82
C GLY A 252 -1.15 -1.60 -2.87
N GLN A 253 -1.44 -2.88 -2.57
CA GLN A 253 -2.81 -3.40 -2.54
C GLN A 253 -3.60 -2.90 -1.34
N ARG A 254 -4.94 -2.93 -1.51
CA ARG A 254 -5.92 -2.65 -0.46
C ARG A 254 -6.95 -3.78 -0.43
N LEU A 255 -7.31 -4.19 0.79
CA LEU A 255 -8.35 -5.19 1.01
C LEU A 255 -9.38 -4.62 1.99
N ASP A 256 -10.66 -4.74 1.67
CA ASP A 256 -11.74 -4.45 2.61
C ASP A 256 -12.33 -5.78 3.10
N ILE A 257 -12.18 -6.05 4.41
CA ILE A 257 -12.57 -7.31 5.05
C ILE A 257 -13.66 -7.03 6.08
N GLU A 258 -14.85 -7.56 5.87
CA GLU A 258 -15.94 -7.47 6.83
C GLU A 258 -15.81 -8.58 7.89
N LEU A 259 -15.87 -8.21 9.16
CA LEU A 259 -15.84 -9.11 10.31
C LEU A 259 -17.15 -9.00 11.09
N ASN A 260 -17.62 -10.12 11.66
CA ASN A 260 -18.74 -10.13 12.61
C ASN A 260 -18.17 -10.38 14.01
N VAL A 261 -18.37 -9.42 14.91
CA VAL A 261 -17.95 -9.55 16.31
C VAL A 261 -18.97 -10.42 17.05
N PRO A 262 -18.53 -11.45 17.80
CA PRO A 262 -19.44 -12.28 18.59
C PRO A 262 -20.26 -11.50 19.63
N ALA A 263 -21.48 -11.94 19.87
CA ALA A 263 -22.41 -11.29 20.81
C ALA A 263 -21.89 -11.31 22.26
N GLU A 264 -21.12 -12.33 22.62
CA GLU A 264 -20.44 -12.44 23.91
C GLU A 264 -19.28 -11.45 24.07
N GLY A 265 -18.79 -10.90 22.95
CA GLY A 265 -17.61 -10.04 22.91
C GLY A 265 -16.31 -10.84 23.08
N GLY A 266 -15.22 -10.12 23.31
CA GLY A 266 -13.89 -10.72 23.47
C GLY A 266 -12.79 -9.80 22.92
N ALA A 267 -11.56 -10.30 22.93
CA ALA A 267 -10.42 -9.68 22.24
C ALA A 267 -10.04 -10.57 21.05
N PHE A 268 -10.02 -9.97 19.87
CA PHE A 268 -9.77 -10.69 18.61
C PHE A 268 -8.60 -10.04 17.90
N PRO A 269 -7.42 -10.69 17.90
CA PRO A 269 -6.27 -10.15 17.17
C PRO A 269 -6.51 -10.24 15.65
N VAL A 270 -6.18 -9.17 14.94
CA VAL A 270 -5.98 -9.16 13.50
C VAL A 270 -4.50 -8.93 13.25
N LEU A 271 -3.83 -9.89 12.66
CA LEU A 271 -2.38 -9.88 12.49
C LEU A 271 -2.00 -9.68 11.02
N ALA A 272 -0.98 -8.89 10.78
CA ALA A 272 -0.27 -8.87 9.51
C ALA A 272 0.99 -9.74 9.67
N LEU A 273 0.96 -10.91 9.04
CA LEU A 273 2.05 -11.88 9.07
C LEU A 273 2.89 -11.69 7.80
N ARG A 274 4.18 -11.48 7.95
CA ARG A 274 5.10 -11.48 6.81
C ARG A 274 5.10 -12.84 6.11
N GLU A 275 5.14 -12.84 4.77
CA GLU A 275 5.34 -14.04 3.96
C GLU A 275 6.71 -14.67 4.25
#